data_c7ef55499120dd7d96f5a0945fa05c9d
#
_entry.id   c7ef55499120dd7d96f5a0945fa05c9d
#
_cell.length_a   1.000
_cell.length_b   1.000
_cell.length_c   1.000
_cell.angle_alpha   90.00
_cell.angle_beta   90.00
_cell.angle_gamma   90.00
#
_symmetry.space_group_name_H-M   'P 1'
#
loop_
_entity.id
_entity.type
_entity.pdbx_description
1 polymer ?
#
loop_
_entity_poly.entity_id
_entity_poly.type
_entity_poly.pdbx_seq_one_letter_code
_entity_poly.pdbx_strand_id
1 'polypeptide(L)'
;MNFEKQRRLVERLLDRTRAGELIWQESIRPDVFQAAFQNSSVQIKSVDDGRFTEFHVSIVDSIGRIVDDIGRDQLDRDSPRQTGSWSRVLEELYALARRSALRADDAIDSILAEIE
;
A
#
# COMPACT_ATOMS: atom_id res chain seq x y z
N MET A 1 -5.10 17.67 -14.63
CA MET A 1 -4.23 16.51 -14.73
C MET A 1 -5.05 15.24 -14.57
N ASN A 2 -4.71 14.22 -15.34
CA ASN A 2 -5.42 12.94 -15.32
C ASN A 2 -4.65 11.95 -14.41
N PHE A 3 -5.35 11.37 -13.44
CA PHE A 3 -4.76 10.41 -12.50
C PHE A 3 -5.12 8.96 -12.82
N GLU A 4 -5.48 8.69 -14.06
CA GLU A 4 -5.90 7.36 -14.46
C GLU A 4 -4.79 6.31 -14.31
N LYS A 5 -3.56 6.70 -14.64
CA LYS A 5 -2.40 5.81 -14.49
C LYS A 5 -2.13 5.48 -13.04
N GLN A 6 -2.26 6.47 -12.15
CA GLN A 6 -2.11 6.27 -10.71
C GLN A 6 -3.20 5.34 -10.17
N ARG A 7 -4.45 5.52 -10.60
CA ARG A 7 -5.54 4.64 -10.19
C ARG A 7 -5.28 3.20 -10.62
N ARG A 8 -4.83 3.02 -11.86
CA ARG A 8 -4.52 1.68 -12.38
C ARG A 8 -3.39 1.04 -11.57
N LEU A 9 -2.37 1.82 -11.23
CA LEU A 9 -1.26 1.31 -10.42
C LEU A 9 -1.76 0.81 -9.06
N VAL A 10 -2.55 1.62 -8.36
CA VAL A 10 -3.06 1.25 -7.04
C VAL A 10 -3.94 -0.01 -7.13
N GLU A 11 -4.80 -0.09 -8.14
CA GLU A 11 -5.63 -1.28 -8.34
C GLU A 11 -4.80 -2.54 -8.60
N ARG A 12 -3.75 -2.44 -9.41
CA ARG A 12 -2.87 -3.57 -9.69
C ARG A 12 -2.07 -3.99 -8.47
N LEU A 13 -1.60 -3.01 -7.68
CA LEU A 13 -0.91 -3.32 -6.43
C LEU A 13 -1.84 -4.10 -5.49
N LEU A 14 -3.08 -3.68 -5.37
CA LEU A 14 -4.05 -4.36 -4.52
C LEU A 14 -4.33 -5.77 -5.02
N ASP A 15 -4.59 -5.93 -6.32
CA ASP A 15 -4.89 -7.24 -6.92
C ASP A 15 -3.75 -8.22 -6.71
N ARG A 16 -2.51 -7.79 -6.95
CA ARG A 16 -1.33 -8.65 -6.79
C ARG A 16 -1.06 -8.98 -5.35
N THR A 17 -1.31 -8.03 -4.45
CA THR A 17 -1.14 -8.27 -3.02
C THR A 17 -2.17 -9.27 -2.52
N ARG A 18 -3.42 -9.15 -2.95
CA ARG A 18 -4.49 -10.11 -2.60
C ARG A 18 -4.15 -11.52 -3.09
N ALA A 19 -3.55 -11.61 -4.26
CA ALA A 19 -3.18 -12.90 -4.86
C ALA A 19 -1.93 -13.52 -4.24
N GLY A 20 -1.24 -12.81 -3.35
CA GLY A 20 0.01 -13.28 -2.77
C GLY A 20 1.19 -13.23 -3.74
N GLU A 21 1.05 -12.50 -4.85
CA GLU A 21 2.08 -12.40 -5.87
C GLU A 21 3.04 -11.24 -5.64
N LEU A 22 2.69 -10.30 -4.77
CA LEU A 22 3.53 -9.16 -4.43
C LEU A 22 3.89 -9.24 -2.96
N ILE A 23 5.19 -9.30 -2.69
CA ILE A 23 5.73 -9.44 -1.34
C ILE A 23 6.15 -8.08 -0.84
N TRP A 24 5.59 -7.67 0.29
CA TRP A 24 5.94 -6.43 0.95
C TRP A 24 6.98 -6.70 2.04
N GLN A 25 7.78 -5.70 2.33
CA GLN A 25 8.83 -5.77 3.33
C GLN A 25 8.72 -4.57 4.27
N GLU A 26 9.22 -4.75 5.49
CA GLU A 26 9.34 -3.64 6.43
C GLU A 26 10.37 -2.64 5.91
N SER A 27 10.19 -1.39 6.30
CA SER A 27 11.14 -0.33 6.02
C SER A 27 11.78 0.10 7.34
N ILE A 28 12.64 1.12 7.27
CA ILE A 28 13.22 1.71 8.47
C ILE A 28 12.14 2.29 9.38
N ARG A 29 11.03 2.76 8.79
CA ARG A 29 9.93 3.35 9.56
C ARG A 29 8.88 2.28 9.82
N PRO A 30 8.35 2.20 11.06
CA PRO A 30 7.44 1.11 11.43
C PRO A 30 6.06 1.18 10.76
N ASP A 31 5.69 2.34 10.25
CA ASP A 31 4.39 2.56 9.61
C ASP A 31 4.49 2.63 8.08
N VAL A 32 5.62 2.21 7.52
CA VAL A 32 5.87 2.25 6.06
C VAL A 32 6.31 0.87 5.62
N PHE A 33 5.64 0.34 4.58
CA PHE A 33 5.98 -0.95 3.99
C PHE A 33 6.33 -0.75 2.53
N GLN A 34 7.22 -1.58 2.00
CA GLN A 34 7.77 -1.36 0.66
C GLN A 34 7.80 -2.65 -0.15
N ALA A 35 7.67 -2.49 -1.45
CA ALA A 35 7.80 -3.56 -2.42
C ALA A 35 8.76 -3.10 -3.51
N ALA A 36 9.77 -3.93 -3.81
CA ALA A 36 10.79 -3.58 -4.78
C ALA A 36 10.44 -4.10 -6.16
N PHE A 37 10.71 -3.27 -7.16
CA PHE A 37 10.62 -3.62 -8.57
C PHE A 37 11.99 -3.40 -9.20
N GLN A 38 12.11 -3.71 -10.48
CA GLN A 38 13.43 -3.72 -11.14
C GLN A 38 14.15 -2.36 -11.08
N ASN A 39 13.42 -1.27 -11.33
CA ASN A 39 14.04 0.07 -11.41
C ASN A 39 13.48 1.05 -10.41
N SER A 40 12.53 0.63 -9.59
CA SER A 40 11.82 1.50 -8.66
C SER A 40 11.32 0.68 -7.50
N SER A 41 10.86 1.36 -6.46
CA SER A 41 10.12 0.70 -5.39
C SER A 41 8.86 1.47 -5.10
N VAL A 42 7.92 0.79 -4.45
CA VAL A 42 6.65 1.38 -4.01
C VAL A 42 6.62 1.31 -2.50
N GLN A 43 6.21 2.39 -1.87
CA GLN A 43 5.96 2.41 -0.44
C GLN A 43 4.49 2.68 -0.20
N ILE A 44 3.90 2.00 0.78
CA ILE A 44 2.59 2.37 1.31
C ILE A 44 2.78 2.82 2.74
N LYS A 45 2.20 3.96 3.08
CA LYS A 45 2.43 4.57 4.38
C LYS A 45 1.14 5.12 4.97
N SER A 46 1.12 5.19 6.29
CA SER A 46 0.06 5.83 7.05
C SER A 46 0.45 7.27 7.30
N VAL A 47 -0.45 8.19 7.02
CA VAL A 47 -0.25 9.62 7.23
C VAL A 47 -1.36 10.12 8.15
N ASP A 48 -0.96 10.62 9.32
CA ASP A 48 -1.88 11.12 10.32
C ASP A 48 -1.79 12.64 10.37
N ASP A 49 -2.89 13.34 10.10
CA ASP A 49 -2.92 14.80 10.12
C ASP A 49 -3.51 15.37 11.40
N GLY A 50 -3.72 14.51 12.42
CA GLY A 50 -4.30 14.91 13.71
C GLY A 50 -5.81 14.81 13.77
N ARG A 51 -6.49 14.60 12.65
CA ARG A 51 -7.94 14.45 12.56
C ARG A 51 -8.33 13.04 12.17
N PHE A 52 -7.64 12.52 11.18
CA PHE A 52 -7.90 11.18 10.65
C PHE A 52 -6.61 10.66 10.03
N THR A 53 -6.59 9.35 9.82
CA THR A 53 -5.46 8.67 9.19
C THR A 53 -5.76 8.48 7.71
N GLU A 54 -4.81 8.88 6.86
CA GLU A 54 -4.85 8.61 5.43
C GLU A 54 -3.75 7.64 5.07
N PHE A 55 -3.88 6.99 3.92
CA PHE A 55 -2.86 6.10 3.41
C PHE A 55 -2.41 6.59 2.04
N HIS A 56 -1.10 6.60 1.82
CA HIS A 56 -0.49 7.10 0.59
C HIS A 56 0.41 6.05 -0.02
N VAL A 57 0.42 6.01 -1.36
CA VAL A 57 1.38 5.21 -2.12
C VAL A 57 2.43 6.17 -2.67
N SER A 58 3.68 5.91 -2.36
CA SER A 58 4.82 6.69 -2.87
C SER A 58 5.62 5.85 -3.84
N ILE A 59 6.03 6.46 -4.93
CA ILE A 59 6.91 5.82 -5.91
C ILE A 59 8.32 6.35 -5.67
N VAL A 60 9.27 5.44 -5.52
CA VAL A 60 10.67 5.78 -5.23
C VAL A 60 11.52 5.27 -6.38
N ASP A 61 12.36 6.13 -6.94
CA ASP A 61 13.23 5.74 -8.05
C ASP A 61 14.46 4.97 -7.57
N SER A 62 15.32 4.58 -8.52
CA SER A 62 16.48 3.73 -8.23
C SER A 62 17.53 4.40 -7.35
N ILE A 63 17.49 5.72 -7.20
CA ILE A 63 18.44 6.44 -6.35
C ILE A 63 17.80 6.96 -5.07
N GLY A 64 16.58 6.51 -4.76
CA GLY A 64 15.94 6.80 -3.48
C GLY A 64 15.09 8.06 -3.44
N ARG A 65 14.80 8.68 -4.58
CA ARG A 65 13.97 9.89 -4.61
C ARG A 65 12.50 9.49 -4.72
N ILE A 66 11.64 10.22 -4.00
CA ILE A 66 10.19 10.08 -4.16
C ILE A 66 9.78 10.87 -5.40
N VAL A 67 9.34 10.16 -6.43
CA VAL A 67 8.96 10.79 -7.69
C VAL A 67 7.47 11.02 -7.81
N ASP A 68 6.67 10.35 -7.00
CA ASP A 68 5.22 10.60 -6.93
C ASP A 68 4.70 10.16 -5.57
N ASP A 69 3.69 10.86 -5.08
CA ASP A 69 3.04 10.56 -3.81
C ASP A 69 1.53 10.61 -4.04
N ILE A 70 0.88 9.46 -3.91
CA ILE A 70 -0.50 9.28 -4.36
C ILE A 70 -1.39 9.04 -3.15
N GLY A 71 -2.28 9.96 -2.90
CA GLY A 71 -3.30 9.84 -1.85
C GLY A 71 -4.70 9.83 -2.44
N ARG A 72 -5.69 9.77 -1.56
CA ARG A 72 -7.09 9.73 -1.99
C ARG A 72 -7.50 10.96 -2.79
N ASP A 73 -6.91 12.12 -2.49
CA ASP A 73 -7.27 13.36 -3.17
C ASP A 73 -6.99 13.27 -4.67
N GLN A 74 -5.85 12.72 -5.05
CA GLN A 74 -5.52 12.51 -6.45
C GLN A 74 -6.40 11.43 -7.08
N LEU A 75 -6.63 10.34 -6.35
CA LEU A 75 -7.38 9.21 -6.88
C LEU A 75 -8.87 9.52 -7.02
N ASP A 76 -9.44 10.34 -6.14
CA ASP A 76 -10.84 10.72 -6.21
C ASP A 76 -11.12 11.79 -7.26
N ARG A 77 -10.10 12.55 -7.68
CA ARG A 77 -10.28 13.67 -8.60
C ARG A 77 -10.68 13.15 -9.97
N ASP A 78 -11.83 13.63 -10.46
CA ASP A 78 -12.38 13.26 -11.77
C ASP A 78 -12.51 11.74 -11.95
N SER A 79 -12.67 11.02 -10.84
CA SER A 79 -12.83 9.58 -10.88
C SER A 79 -14.28 9.21 -11.18
N PRO A 80 -14.51 8.15 -11.98
CA PRO A 80 -15.86 7.62 -12.17
C PRO A 80 -16.39 6.90 -10.94
N ARG A 81 -15.54 6.59 -9.97
CA ARG A 81 -15.95 5.92 -8.75
C ARG A 81 -16.62 6.89 -7.79
N GLN A 82 -17.46 6.35 -6.90
CA GLN A 82 -18.08 7.13 -5.85
C GLN A 82 -17.01 7.74 -4.94
N THR A 83 -17.23 8.97 -4.52
CA THR A 83 -16.33 9.66 -3.60
C THR A 83 -16.10 8.83 -2.34
N GLY A 84 -14.84 8.72 -1.94
CA GLY A 84 -14.43 7.97 -0.75
C GLY A 84 -14.10 6.51 -0.99
N SER A 85 -14.40 5.96 -2.16
CA SER A 85 -14.09 4.57 -2.45
C SER A 85 -12.58 4.31 -2.52
N TRP A 86 -11.81 5.30 -2.95
CA TRP A 86 -10.35 5.18 -3.01
C TRP A 86 -9.69 5.16 -1.64
N SER A 87 -10.29 5.81 -0.65
CA SER A 87 -9.82 5.68 0.73
C SER A 87 -9.87 4.24 1.20
N ARG A 88 -10.94 3.53 0.86
CA ARG A 88 -11.09 2.12 1.24
C ARG A 88 -10.07 1.23 0.51
N VAL A 89 -9.82 1.53 -0.76
CA VAL A 89 -8.83 0.78 -1.54
C VAL A 89 -7.44 0.95 -0.92
N LEU A 90 -7.06 2.17 -0.60
CA LEU A 90 -5.76 2.45 0.02
C LEU A 90 -5.65 1.83 1.42
N GLU A 91 -6.73 1.87 2.19
CA GLU A 91 -6.76 1.25 3.52
C GLU A 91 -6.57 -0.26 3.43
N GLU A 92 -7.26 -0.90 2.52
CA GLU A 92 -7.13 -2.34 2.31
C GLU A 92 -5.71 -2.70 1.86
N LEU A 93 -5.16 -1.92 0.92
CA LEU A 93 -3.79 -2.15 0.43
C LEU A 93 -2.80 -2.04 1.59
N TYR A 94 -2.95 -1.02 2.44
CA TYR A 94 -2.07 -0.85 3.60
C TYR A 94 -2.18 -2.06 4.54
N ALA A 95 -3.39 -2.47 4.86
CA ALA A 95 -3.61 -3.59 5.78
C ALA A 95 -2.99 -4.88 5.24
N LEU A 96 -3.16 -5.16 3.95
CA LEU A 96 -2.61 -6.37 3.34
C LEU A 96 -1.08 -6.29 3.21
N ALA A 97 -0.55 -5.12 2.86
CA ALA A 97 0.90 -4.91 2.78
C ALA A 97 1.55 -5.12 4.15
N ARG A 98 0.93 -4.61 5.20
CA ARG A 98 1.42 -4.80 6.57
C ARG A 98 1.42 -6.27 6.95
N ARG A 99 0.34 -6.99 6.67
CA ARG A 99 0.26 -8.42 6.96
C ARG A 99 1.34 -9.19 6.21
N SER A 100 1.58 -8.85 4.96
CA SER A 100 2.63 -9.47 4.14
C SER A 100 4.02 -9.20 4.74
N ALA A 101 4.30 -7.94 5.04
CA ALA A 101 5.61 -7.53 5.54
C ALA A 101 5.93 -8.12 6.90
N LEU A 102 4.94 -8.22 7.78
CA LEU A 102 5.10 -8.76 9.13
C LEU A 102 4.91 -10.28 9.18
N ARG A 103 4.61 -10.92 8.06
CA ARG A 103 4.40 -12.36 7.97
C ARG A 103 3.32 -12.83 8.97
N ALA A 104 2.19 -12.15 8.94
CA ALA A 104 1.11 -12.39 9.92
C ALA A 104 0.59 -13.82 9.87
N ASP A 105 0.45 -14.41 8.68
CA ASP A 105 -0.05 -15.78 8.56
C ASP A 105 0.93 -16.79 9.16
N ASP A 106 2.22 -16.58 8.99
CA ASP A 106 3.23 -17.45 9.61
C ASP A 106 3.15 -17.39 11.13
N ALA A 107 2.94 -16.20 11.68
CA ALA A 107 2.79 -16.04 13.12
C ALA A 107 1.55 -16.76 13.63
N ILE A 108 0.43 -16.66 12.90
CA ILE A 108 -0.81 -17.37 13.24
C ILE A 108 -0.58 -18.87 13.19
N ASP A 109 0.07 -19.38 12.14
CA ASP A 109 0.36 -20.80 12.00
C ASP A 109 1.22 -21.30 13.15
N SER A 110 2.20 -20.52 13.58
CA SER A 110 3.06 -20.86 14.71
C SER A 110 2.25 -20.99 16.00
N ILE A 111 1.31 -20.06 16.23
CA ILE A 111 0.45 -20.11 17.43
C ILE A 111 -0.47 -21.33 17.37
N LEU A 112 -1.09 -21.56 16.20
CA LEU A 112 -1.99 -22.70 16.01
C LEU A 112 -1.27 -24.01 16.30
N ALA A 113 -0.01 -24.13 15.88
CA ALA A 113 0.79 -25.34 16.13
C ALA A 113 0.98 -25.61 17.63
N GLU A 114 0.94 -24.58 18.47
CA GLU A 114 1.12 -24.75 19.91
C GLU A 114 -0.20 -25.03 20.64
N ILE A 115 -1.35 -24.60 20.10
CA ILE A 115 -2.63 -24.71 20.81
C ILE A 115 -3.56 -25.75 20.21
N GLU A 116 -3.31 -26.25 19.02
CA GLU A 116 -4.03 -27.35 18.43
C GLU A 116 -3.33 -28.67 18.80
#